data_82a457d523b479942cbed522caf4356d
#
_entry.id   82a457d523b479942cbed522caf4356d
#
_cell.length_a   1.000
_cell.length_b   1.000
_cell.length_c   1.000
_cell.angle_alpha   90.00
_cell.angle_beta   90.00
_cell.angle_gamma   90.00
#
_symmetry.space_group_name_H-M   'P 1'
#
loop_
_entity.id
_entity.type
_entity.pdbx_description
1 polymer ?
#
loop_
_entity_poly.entity_id
_entity_poly.type
_entity_poly.pdbx_seq_one_letter_code
_entity_poly.pdbx_strand_id
1 'polypeptide(L)'
;MRNQDNTDDYQGDCRAILKKVIDQYKDLQLYPVIACEMEFHIVEIERDGFGMPKHTQKSLDGSPAIGGQVYGIAEMREAESLMSDIIEAAKVQELPIDGLVTEFSPSQFEINLQHQSCALTACDQSSMLKR
;
A
#
# COMPACT_ATOMS: atom_id res chain seq x y z
N MET A 1 4.37 -10.91 18.93
CA MET A 1 4.00 -10.84 20.38
C MET A 1 4.01 -12.21 21.00
N ARG A 2 4.24 -12.31 22.30
CA ARG A 2 4.12 -13.57 23.08
C ARG A 2 3.12 -13.39 24.19
N ASN A 3 2.61 -14.50 24.74
CA ASN A 3 1.77 -14.50 25.92
C ASN A 3 2.51 -13.93 27.16
N GLN A 4 1.80 -13.57 28.19
CA GLN A 4 2.38 -12.97 29.41
C GLN A 4 3.46 -13.85 30.08
N ASP A 5 3.33 -15.17 29.95
CA ASP A 5 4.28 -16.17 30.42
C ASP A 5 5.47 -16.41 29.45
N ASN A 6 5.47 -15.74 28.30
CA ASN A 6 6.47 -15.82 27.25
C ASN A 6 6.69 -17.21 26.63
N THR A 7 5.73 -18.12 26.80
CA THR A 7 5.82 -19.51 26.34
C THR A 7 5.33 -19.70 24.91
N ASP A 8 4.24 -19.01 24.53
CA ASP A 8 3.58 -19.18 23.25
C ASP A 8 3.34 -17.86 22.53
N ASP A 9 3.13 -17.93 21.22
CA ASP A 9 2.69 -16.78 20.44
C ASP A 9 1.31 -16.32 20.91
N TYR A 10 1.17 -15.00 21.08
CA TYR A 10 -0.12 -14.42 21.40
C TYR A 10 -1.13 -14.67 20.28
N GLN A 11 -2.27 -15.29 20.60
CA GLN A 11 -3.26 -15.71 19.60
C GLN A 11 -3.90 -14.56 18.80
N GLY A 12 -3.88 -13.34 19.33
CA GLY A 12 -4.33 -12.12 18.63
C GLY A 12 -3.26 -11.47 17.77
N ASP A 13 -2.07 -12.04 17.68
CA ASP A 13 -1.00 -11.53 16.80
C ASP A 13 -1.27 -11.96 15.35
N CYS A 14 -1.57 -10.98 14.49
CA CYS A 14 -1.86 -11.21 13.06
C CYS A 14 -0.73 -11.98 12.37
N ARG A 15 0.52 -11.75 12.77
CA ARG A 15 1.68 -12.42 12.20
C ARG A 15 1.76 -13.88 12.62
N ALA A 16 1.37 -14.21 13.85
CA ALA A 16 1.27 -15.59 14.30
C ALA A 16 0.12 -16.33 13.60
N ILE A 17 -0.99 -15.65 13.34
CA ILE A 17 -2.12 -16.21 12.56
C ILE A 17 -1.67 -16.49 11.13
N LEU A 18 -1.01 -15.55 10.47
CA LEU A 18 -0.48 -15.74 9.11
C LEU A 18 0.46 -16.94 9.05
N LYS A 19 1.35 -17.10 10.02
CA LYS A 19 2.26 -18.24 10.09
C LYS A 19 1.50 -19.57 10.17
N LYS A 20 0.46 -19.67 10.99
CA LYS A 20 -0.38 -20.88 11.08
C LYS A 20 -1.05 -21.21 9.74
N VAL A 21 -1.53 -20.20 9.02
CA VAL A 21 -2.13 -20.41 7.68
C VAL A 21 -1.08 -20.89 6.68
N ILE A 22 0.12 -20.31 6.68
CA ILE A 22 1.22 -20.76 5.83
C ILE A 22 1.58 -22.23 6.11
N ASP A 23 1.60 -22.65 7.37
CA ASP A 23 1.90 -24.02 7.72
C ASP A 23 0.81 -24.99 7.21
N GLN A 24 -0.47 -24.60 7.25
CA GLN A 24 -1.56 -25.38 6.62
C GLN A 24 -1.38 -25.54 5.09
N TYR A 25 -0.92 -24.49 4.39
CA TYR A 25 -0.59 -24.60 2.97
C TYR A 25 0.55 -25.59 2.72
N LYS A 26 1.59 -25.58 3.56
CA LYS A 26 2.71 -26.54 3.46
C LYS A 26 2.27 -27.99 3.64
N ASP A 27 1.33 -28.24 4.56
CA ASP A 27 0.76 -29.57 4.78
C ASP A 27 0.05 -30.09 3.53
N LEU A 28 -0.47 -29.19 2.70
CA LEU A 28 -1.08 -29.49 1.40
C LEU A 28 -0.07 -29.48 0.24
N GLN A 29 1.22 -29.31 0.52
CA GLN A 29 2.28 -29.13 -0.48
C GLN A 29 2.07 -27.92 -1.41
N LEU A 30 1.38 -26.90 -0.93
CA LEU A 30 1.14 -25.64 -1.62
C LEU A 30 2.01 -24.53 -1.04
N TYR A 31 2.50 -23.67 -1.92
CA TYR A 31 3.38 -22.55 -1.54
C TYR A 31 2.78 -21.25 -2.10
N PRO A 32 2.19 -20.39 -1.24
CA PRO A 32 1.59 -19.16 -1.70
C PRO A 32 2.65 -18.18 -2.23
N VAL A 33 2.35 -17.57 -3.36
CA VAL A 33 3.10 -16.43 -3.92
C VAL A 33 2.21 -15.21 -3.80
N ILE A 34 2.70 -14.17 -3.11
CA ILE A 34 1.90 -13.03 -2.70
C ILE A 34 2.59 -11.74 -3.09
N ALA A 35 1.83 -10.81 -3.67
CA ALA A 35 2.19 -9.39 -3.78
C ALA A 35 1.28 -8.57 -2.86
N CYS A 36 1.78 -7.45 -2.37
CA CYS A 36 0.97 -6.46 -1.68
C CYS A 36 0.77 -5.26 -2.59
N GLU A 37 -0.45 -4.81 -2.68
CA GLU A 37 -0.86 -3.56 -3.32
C GLU A 37 -1.21 -2.57 -2.21
N MET A 38 -0.67 -1.38 -2.32
CA MET A 38 -0.92 -0.34 -1.33
C MET A 38 -1.60 0.84 -1.97
N GLU A 39 -2.88 1.00 -1.66
CA GLU A 39 -3.67 2.12 -2.10
C GLU A 39 -3.65 3.25 -1.06
N PHE A 40 -3.60 4.48 -1.54
CA PHE A 40 -3.64 5.68 -0.70
C PHE A 40 -4.21 6.88 -1.45
N HIS A 41 -4.66 7.86 -0.68
CA HIS A 41 -5.14 9.14 -1.22
C HIS A 41 -4.20 10.27 -0.83
N ILE A 42 -3.91 11.13 -1.80
CA ILE A 42 -3.24 12.41 -1.53
C ILE A 42 -4.33 13.44 -1.21
N VAL A 43 -4.20 14.07 -0.06
CA VAL A 43 -5.15 15.06 0.41
C VAL A 43 -4.46 16.38 0.72
N GLU A 44 -5.19 17.49 0.58
CA GLU A 44 -4.71 18.80 1.00
C GLU A 44 -4.55 18.83 2.52
N ILE A 45 -3.61 19.66 2.97
CA ILE A 45 -3.42 19.90 4.42
C ILE A 45 -4.67 20.54 5.02
N GLU A 46 -5.28 21.46 4.27
CA GLU A 46 -6.50 22.14 4.69
C GLU A 46 -7.72 21.24 4.45
N ARG A 47 -8.62 21.26 5.42
CA ARG A 47 -9.89 20.55 5.33
C ARG A 47 -10.99 21.46 4.77
N ASP A 48 -12.08 20.89 4.33
CA ASP A 48 -13.28 21.63 3.93
C ASP A 48 -14.01 22.26 5.13
N GLY A 49 -15.08 23.01 4.86
CA GLY A 49 -15.89 23.65 5.90
C GLY A 49 -16.62 22.69 6.86
N PHE A 50 -16.63 21.40 6.56
CA PHE A 50 -17.19 20.32 7.39
C PHE A 50 -16.11 19.51 8.10
N GLY A 51 -14.83 19.84 7.92
CA GLY A 51 -13.71 19.12 8.50
C GLY A 51 -13.29 17.88 7.72
N MET A 52 -13.79 17.67 6.49
CA MET A 52 -13.45 16.53 5.65
C MET A 52 -12.15 16.77 4.86
N PRO A 53 -11.36 15.71 4.59
CA PRO A 53 -10.21 15.79 3.69
C PRO A 53 -10.63 16.25 2.30
N LYS A 54 -9.83 17.11 1.66
CA LYS A 54 -9.97 17.48 0.26
C LYS A 54 -8.90 16.76 -0.55
N HIS A 55 -9.26 16.17 -1.68
CA HIS A 55 -8.26 15.60 -2.60
C HIS A 55 -7.53 16.70 -3.37
N THR A 56 -6.31 16.42 -3.80
CA THR A 56 -5.46 17.44 -4.46
C THR A 56 -5.74 17.56 -5.97
N GLN A 57 -6.30 16.53 -6.59
CA GLN A 57 -6.51 16.48 -8.04
C GLN A 57 -7.55 17.50 -8.49
N LYS A 58 -7.25 18.18 -9.59
CA LYS A 58 -8.10 19.18 -10.20
C LYS A 58 -8.45 18.83 -11.63
N SER A 59 -9.62 19.27 -12.06
CA SER A 59 -10.03 19.25 -13.46
C SER A 59 -9.25 20.28 -14.28
N LEU A 60 -9.31 20.20 -15.62
CA LEU A 60 -8.62 21.13 -16.52
C LEU A 60 -8.96 22.61 -16.31
N ASP A 61 -10.12 22.91 -15.76
CA ASP A 61 -10.58 24.27 -15.42
C ASP A 61 -10.13 24.73 -14.02
N GLY A 62 -9.37 23.90 -13.30
CA GLY A 62 -8.90 24.17 -11.94
C GLY A 62 -9.91 23.87 -10.83
N SER A 63 -11.11 23.41 -11.16
CA SER A 63 -12.09 22.94 -10.16
C SER A 63 -11.66 21.60 -9.55
N PRO A 64 -12.13 21.23 -8.34
CA PRO A 64 -11.89 19.88 -7.81
C PRO A 64 -12.39 18.82 -8.78
N ALA A 65 -11.58 17.79 -9.05
CA ALA A 65 -11.98 16.67 -9.89
C ALA A 65 -13.15 15.90 -9.25
N ILE A 66 -14.11 15.49 -10.05
CA ILE A 66 -15.31 14.76 -9.56
C ILE A 66 -15.07 13.24 -9.61
N GLY A 67 -14.12 12.77 -10.40
CA GLY A 67 -13.75 11.36 -10.56
C GLY A 67 -12.28 11.20 -10.90
N GLY A 68 -11.74 10.02 -10.64
CA GLY A 68 -10.42 9.61 -11.09
C GLY A 68 -10.53 8.83 -12.40
N GLN A 69 -9.45 8.76 -13.14
CA GLN A 69 -9.31 7.85 -14.27
C GLN A 69 -8.32 6.75 -13.88
N VAL A 70 -8.83 5.53 -13.75
CA VAL A 70 -7.99 4.36 -13.50
C VAL A 70 -6.95 4.23 -14.61
N TYR A 71 -5.69 4.07 -14.22
CA TYR A 71 -4.52 4.04 -15.12
C TYR A 71 -4.33 5.31 -15.94
N GLY A 72 -4.81 6.46 -15.43
CA GLY A 72 -4.73 7.76 -16.10
C GLY A 72 -3.30 8.30 -16.10
N ILE A 73 -2.75 8.55 -17.32
CA ILE A 73 -1.39 9.11 -17.46
C ILE A 73 -1.36 10.59 -17.04
N ALA A 74 -2.44 11.32 -17.25
CA ALA A 74 -2.51 12.74 -16.89
C ALA A 74 -2.43 12.91 -15.36
N GLU A 75 -3.21 12.14 -14.63
CA GLU A 75 -3.25 12.13 -13.17
C GLU A 75 -1.90 11.73 -12.57
N MET A 76 -1.25 10.72 -13.17
CA MET A 76 0.09 10.30 -12.74
C MET A 76 1.13 11.42 -12.94
N ARG A 77 1.04 12.19 -14.05
CA ARG A 77 1.94 13.32 -14.29
C ARG A 77 1.76 14.46 -13.29
N GLU A 78 0.54 14.71 -12.85
CA GLU A 78 0.28 15.72 -11.80
C GLU A 78 0.96 15.36 -10.48
N ALA A 79 1.11 14.08 -10.19
CA ALA A 79 1.74 13.55 -8.98
C ALA A 79 3.22 13.15 -9.20
N GLU A 80 3.82 13.40 -10.37
CA GLU A 80 5.13 12.88 -10.78
C GLU A 80 6.23 13.15 -9.74
N SER A 81 6.30 14.36 -9.19
CA SER A 81 7.32 14.72 -8.22
C SER A 81 7.20 13.85 -6.96
N LEU A 82 5.99 13.74 -6.40
CA LEU A 82 5.75 12.94 -5.20
C LEU A 82 6.01 11.44 -5.46
N MET A 83 5.57 10.94 -6.61
CA MET A 83 5.80 9.53 -6.97
C MET A 83 7.28 9.23 -7.14
N SER A 84 8.05 10.16 -7.70
CA SER A 84 9.50 10.04 -7.79
C SER A 84 10.16 9.99 -6.41
N ASP A 85 9.74 10.84 -5.48
CA ASP A 85 10.25 10.85 -4.11
C ASP A 85 9.93 9.52 -3.38
N ILE A 86 8.73 8.98 -3.58
CA ILE A 86 8.33 7.68 -3.03
C ILE A 86 9.20 6.55 -3.58
N ILE A 87 9.44 6.53 -4.90
CA ILE A 87 10.31 5.54 -5.55
C ILE A 87 11.73 5.61 -4.99
N GLU A 88 12.29 6.80 -4.86
CA GLU A 88 13.64 6.97 -4.31
C GLU A 88 13.71 6.54 -2.84
N ALA A 89 12.72 6.89 -2.03
CA ALA A 89 12.64 6.43 -0.64
C ALA A 89 12.53 4.90 -0.54
N ALA A 90 11.75 4.29 -1.41
CA ALA A 90 11.61 2.84 -1.48
C ALA A 90 12.92 2.15 -1.90
N LYS A 91 13.66 2.70 -2.86
CA LYS A 91 14.98 2.20 -3.26
C LYS A 91 15.97 2.21 -2.11
N VAL A 92 16.02 3.29 -1.34
CA VAL A 92 16.89 3.40 -0.14
C VAL A 92 16.53 2.34 0.90
N GLN A 93 15.26 1.95 0.99
CA GLN A 93 14.78 0.91 1.89
C GLN A 93 14.84 -0.51 1.28
N GLU A 94 15.37 -0.64 0.06
CA GLU A 94 15.42 -1.90 -0.69
C GLU A 94 14.02 -2.55 -0.89
N LEU A 95 12.98 -1.72 -1.04
CA LEU A 95 11.63 -2.19 -1.28
C LEU A 95 11.41 -2.44 -2.78
N PRO A 96 10.93 -3.63 -3.15
CA PRO A 96 10.79 -4.02 -4.55
C PRO A 96 9.48 -3.49 -5.14
N ILE A 97 9.42 -2.20 -5.48
CA ILE A 97 8.30 -1.65 -6.22
C ILE A 97 8.29 -2.25 -7.63
N ASP A 98 7.11 -2.72 -8.07
CA ASP A 98 6.86 -3.26 -9.39
C ASP A 98 6.12 -2.27 -10.29
N GLY A 99 5.17 -1.52 -9.73
CA GLY A 99 4.37 -0.55 -10.47
C GLY A 99 3.74 0.53 -9.60
N LEU A 100 3.35 1.61 -10.29
CA LEU A 100 2.55 2.70 -9.75
C LEU A 100 1.37 2.92 -10.69
N VAL A 101 0.18 3.04 -10.15
CA VAL A 101 -1.03 3.30 -10.92
C VAL A 101 -1.91 4.35 -10.25
N THR A 102 -2.76 4.98 -11.06
CA THR A 102 -3.85 5.82 -10.57
C THR A 102 -5.11 5.00 -10.45
N GLU A 103 -5.88 5.28 -9.41
CA GLU A 103 -7.06 4.52 -9.05
C GLU A 103 -8.38 5.27 -9.29
N PHE A 104 -9.48 4.69 -8.84
CA PHE A 104 -10.85 5.09 -9.17
C PHE A 104 -11.25 6.47 -8.65
N SER A 105 -10.73 6.86 -7.50
CA SER A 105 -11.08 8.14 -6.88
C SER A 105 -10.06 9.23 -7.23
N PRO A 106 -10.47 10.50 -7.24
CA PRO A 106 -9.53 11.60 -7.39
C PRO A 106 -8.40 11.51 -6.38
N SER A 107 -7.17 11.72 -6.83
CA SER A 107 -5.95 11.64 -6.00
C SER A 107 -5.72 10.29 -5.31
N GLN A 108 -6.32 9.21 -5.79
CA GLN A 108 -6.07 7.85 -5.35
C GLN A 108 -5.00 7.21 -6.22
N PHE A 109 -4.00 6.65 -5.56
CA PHE A 109 -2.86 5.99 -6.18
C PHE A 109 -2.61 4.64 -5.53
N GLU A 110 -1.98 3.75 -6.28
CA GLU A 110 -1.60 2.43 -5.83
C GLU A 110 -0.12 2.17 -6.12
N ILE A 111 0.55 1.56 -5.16
CA ILE A 111 1.92 1.08 -5.29
C ILE A 111 1.89 -0.43 -5.21
N ASN A 112 2.32 -1.08 -6.28
CA ASN A 112 2.44 -2.53 -6.36
C ASN A 112 3.84 -2.96 -5.96
N LEU A 113 3.94 -3.93 -5.06
CA LEU A 113 5.19 -4.59 -4.71
C LEU A 113 5.34 -5.89 -5.48
N GLN A 114 6.58 -6.27 -5.76
CA GLN A 114 6.87 -7.55 -6.44
C GLN A 114 6.39 -8.74 -5.61
N HIS A 115 5.96 -9.76 -6.33
CA HIS A 115 5.54 -11.03 -5.75
C HIS A 115 6.65 -11.68 -4.92
N GLN A 116 6.29 -12.17 -3.75
CA GLN A 116 7.16 -12.88 -2.82
C GLN A 116 6.69 -14.33 -2.63
N SER A 117 7.64 -15.26 -2.65
CA SER A 117 7.37 -16.66 -2.30
C SER A 117 7.22 -16.89 -0.80
N CYS A 118 7.40 -15.85 0.01
CA CYS A 118 7.20 -15.87 1.45
C CYS A 118 6.22 -14.77 1.87
N ALA A 119 5.05 -15.17 2.32
CA ALA A 119 4.00 -14.24 2.75
C ALA A 119 4.44 -13.31 3.91
N LEU A 120 5.32 -13.78 4.78
CA LEU A 120 5.86 -12.95 5.86
C LEU A 120 6.76 -11.83 5.32
N THR A 121 7.55 -12.11 4.27
CA THR A 121 8.37 -11.11 3.59
C THR A 121 7.50 -10.05 2.92
N ALA A 122 6.44 -10.44 2.21
CA ALA A 122 5.49 -9.50 1.62
C ALA A 122 4.84 -8.58 2.68
N CYS A 123 4.46 -9.16 3.83
CA CYS A 123 3.91 -8.41 4.96
C CYS A 123 4.92 -7.40 5.54
N ASP A 124 6.20 -7.77 5.66
CA ASP A 124 7.26 -6.89 6.16
C ASP A 124 7.51 -5.73 5.19
N GLN A 125 7.60 -6.01 3.90
CA GLN A 125 7.77 -4.99 2.86
C GLN A 125 6.61 -4.00 2.82
N SER A 126 5.37 -4.48 2.89
CA SER A 126 4.18 -3.62 2.99
C SER A 126 4.19 -2.73 4.23
N SER A 127 4.68 -3.25 5.37
CA SER A 127 4.79 -2.48 6.61
C SER A 127 5.90 -1.43 6.55
N MET A 128 6.98 -1.69 5.83
CA MET A 128 8.08 -0.73 5.64
C MET A 128 7.66 0.41 4.71
N LEU A 129 6.92 0.12 3.65
CA LEU A 129 6.44 1.14 2.71
C LEU A 129 5.55 2.21 3.38
N LYS A 130 4.90 1.88 4.50
CA LYS A 130 4.05 2.80 5.27
C LYS A 130 4.82 3.79 6.16
N ARG A 131 6.13 3.69 6.26
CA ARG A 131 6.96 4.52 7.15
C ARG A 131 7.60 5.68 6.42
#